data_8778bd6b5ef898c26b7906777f2d673d
#
_entry.id   8778bd6b5ef898c26b7906777f2d673d
#
_cell.length_a   1.000
_cell.length_b   1.000
_cell.length_c   1.000
_cell.angle_alpha   90.00
_cell.angle_beta   90.00
_cell.angle_gamma   90.00
#
_symmetry.space_group_name_H-M   'P 1'
#
loop_
_entity.id
_entity.type
_entity.pdbx_description
1 polymer ?
#
loop_
_entity_poly.entity_id
_entity_poly.type
_entity_poly.pdbx_seq_one_letter_code
_entity_poly.pdbx_strand_id
1 'polypeptide(L)'
;GAGGMRRLLLVLAALLCAAAFAFASLAQKRGSGIFLQLETPISATQAAQLSAQEAEETQSVGFCFYTILEGQRLTSPDTGQTAEVTVVPVYGNGGLLGADALSWAKGCVLDADTAQALFGTDAVGGQQVVLGDETLPVLAAGPALIPVALISAEQETRLDRCVLAGWDGNGGQTAEQFLFRHGLSGEILNFYPLLVFVRNFCLLPLWV
;
A
#
# COMPACT_ATOMS: atom_id res chain seq x y z
N GLY A 1 -38.49 17.31 -26.96
CA GLY A 1 -37.68 16.21 -26.56
C GLY A 1 -36.19 16.32 -26.65
N ALA A 2 -35.55 16.74 -27.76
CA ALA A 2 -34.08 16.64 -27.93
C ALA A 2 -33.24 17.55 -27.00
N GLY A 3 -33.77 18.71 -26.61
CA GLY A 3 -33.09 19.65 -25.73
C GLY A 3 -32.95 19.14 -24.26
N GLY A 4 -33.93 18.39 -23.78
CA GLY A 4 -33.91 17.83 -22.44
C GLY A 4 -32.86 16.69 -22.30
N MET A 5 -32.79 15.82 -23.30
CA MET A 5 -31.83 14.72 -23.33
C MET A 5 -30.37 15.22 -23.42
N ARG A 6 -30.12 16.28 -24.21
CA ARG A 6 -28.80 16.91 -24.32
C ARG A 6 -28.34 17.54 -23.01
N ARG A 7 -29.27 18.21 -22.27
CA ARG A 7 -28.98 18.76 -20.93
C ARG A 7 -28.70 17.67 -19.92
N LEU A 8 -29.46 16.57 -19.94
CA LEU A 8 -29.24 15.43 -19.05
C LEU A 8 -27.86 14.78 -19.28
N LEU A 9 -27.46 14.59 -20.54
CA LEU A 9 -26.16 14.06 -20.91
C LEU A 9 -25.00 14.97 -20.45
N LEU A 10 -25.17 16.30 -20.59
CA LEU A 10 -24.15 17.25 -20.10
C LEU A 10 -24.01 17.23 -18.59
N VAL A 11 -25.11 17.13 -17.84
CA VAL A 11 -25.08 17.02 -16.37
C VAL A 11 -24.43 15.71 -15.94
N LEU A 12 -24.74 14.59 -16.61
CA LEU A 12 -24.12 13.29 -16.31
C LEU A 12 -22.62 13.31 -16.60
N ALA A 13 -22.21 13.89 -17.72
CA ALA A 13 -20.79 14.03 -18.06
C ALA A 13 -20.05 14.90 -17.04
N ALA A 14 -20.64 16.01 -16.60
CA ALA A 14 -20.04 16.87 -15.56
C ALA A 14 -19.89 16.14 -14.22
N LEU A 15 -20.90 15.34 -13.83
CA LEU A 15 -20.83 14.52 -12.59
C LEU A 15 -19.74 13.44 -12.67
N LEU A 16 -19.61 12.78 -13.83
CA LEU A 16 -18.56 11.78 -14.05
C LEU A 16 -17.16 12.42 -14.01
N CYS A 17 -16.97 13.58 -14.63
CA CYS A 17 -15.72 14.33 -14.56
C CYS A 17 -15.39 14.78 -13.13
N ALA A 18 -16.37 15.26 -12.37
CA ALA A 18 -16.18 15.65 -10.97
C ALA A 18 -15.81 14.43 -10.09
N ALA A 19 -16.46 13.30 -10.29
CA ALA A 19 -16.15 12.05 -9.60
C ALA A 19 -14.73 11.55 -9.93
N ALA A 20 -14.35 11.55 -11.20
CA ALA A 20 -13.01 11.16 -11.65
C ALA A 20 -11.92 12.10 -11.09
N PHE A 21 -12.18 13.42 -11.05
CA PHE A 21 -11.28 14.40 -10.44
C PHE A 21 -11.13 14.17 -8.93
N ALA A 22 -12.22 13.94 -8.21
CA ALA A 22 -12.20 13.63 -6.78
C ALA A 22 -11.43 12.34 -6.50
N PHE A 23 -11.64 11.30 -7.32
CA PHE A 23 -10.93 10.01 -7.21
C PHE A 23 -9.43 10.17 -7.47
N ALA A 24 -9.05 10.88 -8.53
CA ALA A 24 -7.64 11.16 -8.86
C ALA A 24 -6.96 11.99 -7.76
N SER A 25 -7.66 12.95 -7.16
CA SER A 25 -7.14 13.78 -6.06
C SER A 25 -6.97 12.97 -4.76
N LEU A 26 -7.89 12.05 -4.48
CA LEU A 26 -7.79 11.11 -3.35
C LEU A 26 -6.66 10.10 -3.55
N ALA A 27 -6.53 9.53 -4.74
CA ALA A 27 -5.44 8.62 -5.11
C ALA A 27 -4.09 9.32 -4.99
N GLN A 28 -3.99 10.59 -5.42
CA GLN A 28 -2.78 11.40 -5.31
C GLN A 28 -2.39 11.66 -3.85
N LYS A 29 -3.36 11.90 -2.95
CA LYS A 29 -3.09 12.09 -1.51
C LYS A 29 -2.68 10.80 -0.80
N ARG A 30 -3.21 9.64 -1.22
CA ARG A 30 -2.89 8.33 -0.66
C ARG A 30 -1.69 7.66 -1.32
N GLY A 31 -1.40 8.02 -2.57
CA GLY A 31 -0.31 7.45 -3.39
C GLY A 31 0.96 8.30 -3.38
N SER A 32 1.29 8.96 -2.25
CA SER A 32 2.52 9.78 -2.12
C SER A 32 3.80 8.95 -2.04
N GLY A 33 3.76 7.66 -2.32
CA GLY A 33 4.92 6.77 -2.37
C GLY A 33 5.40 6.52 -3.80
N ILE A 34 6.70 6.31 -3.93
CA ILE A 34 7.34 5.84 -5.15
C ILE A 34 7.50 4.33 -5.02
N PHE A 35 6.87 3.58 -5.91
CA PHE A 35 6.93 2.12 -5.89
C PHE A 35 8.10 1.63 -6.73
N LEU A 36 8.85 0.70 -6.18
CA LEU A 36 10.00 0.05 -6.80
C LEU A 36 9.76 -1.46 -6.87
N GLN A 37 10.09 -2.06 -8.00
CA GLN A 37 10.23 -3.50 -8.15
C GLN A 37 11.73 -3.81 -8.18
N LEU A 38 12.21 -4.59 -7.22
CA LEU A 38 13.63 -4.98 -7.16
C LEU A 38 13.91 -6.12 -8.15
N GLU A 39 15.03 -6.04 -8.87
CA GLU A 39 15.50 -7.14 -9.72
C GLU A 39 15.95 -8.35 -8.89
N THR A 40 16.58 -8.07 -7.74
CA THR A 40 17.03 -9.10 -6.79
C THR A 40 16.33 -8.88 -5.46
N PRO A 41 15.51 -9.85 -4.99
CA PRO A 41 14.89 -9.76 -3.68
C PRO A 41 15.91 -9.70 -2.56
N ILE A 42 15.66 -8.89 -1.55
CA ILE A 42 16.48 -8.78 -0.34
C ILE A 42 15.80 -9.48 0.84
N SER A 43 16.60 -9.94 1.83
CA SER A 43 16.03 -10.46 3.08
C SER A 43 15.62 -9.32 4.02
N ALA A 44 14.71 -9.59 4.96
CA ALA A 44 14.38 -8.62 5.99
C ALA A 44 15.59 -8.23 6.85
N THR A 45 16.56 -9.12 7.01
CA THR A 45 17.85 -8.83 7.66
C THR A 45 18.65 -7.78 6.88
N GLN A 46 18.73 -7.89 5.56
CA GLN A 46 19.36 -6.89 4.70
C GLN A 46 18.58 -5.56 4.76
N ALA A 47 17.25 -5.60 4.73
CA ALA A 47 16.42 -4.42 4.88
C ALA A 47 16.67 -3.71 6.22
N ALA A 48 16.95 -4.46 7.31
CA ALA A 48 17.33 -3.89 8.60
C ALA A 48 18.69 -3.16 8.55
N GLN A 49 19.67 -3.71 7.84
CA GLN A 49 20.95 -3.06 7.63
C GLN A 49 20.80 -1.75 6.84
N LEU A 50 20.01 -1.78 5.78
CA LEU A 50 19.70 -0.59 4.98
C LEU A 50 18.98 0.48 5.83
N SER A 51 18.07 0.07 6.72
CA SER A 51 17.39 0.98 7.65
C SER A 51 18.37 1.68 8.60
N ALA A 52 19.35 0.95 9.12
CA ALA A 52 20.38 1.52 9.98
C ALA A 52 21.28 2.52 9.22
N GLN A 53 21.67 2.18 7.98
CA GLN A 53 22.44 3.07 7.11
C GLN A 53 21.67 4.36 6.77
N GLU A 54 20.38 4.22 6.40
CA GLU A 54 19.56 5.36 6.02
C GLU A 54 19.28 6.30 7.21
N ALA A 55 19.23 5.77 8.44
CA ALA A 55 19.07 6.57 9.65
C ALA A 55 20.27 7.49 9.95
N GLU A 56 21.46 7.18 9.44
CA GLU A 56 22.67 8.00 9.55
C GLU A 56 22.76 9.08 8.48
N GLU A 57 21.92 9.02 7.44
CA GLU A 57 21.93 9.97 6.33
C GLU A 57 21.30 11.30 6.69
N THR A 58 21.90 12.40 6.22
CA THR A 58 21.39 13.77 6.43
C THR A 58 20.03 13.98 5.72
N GLN A 59 19.78 13.26 4.62
CA GLN A 59 18.53 13.27 3.87
C GLN A 59 17.97 11.85 3.85
N SER A 60 17.51 11.41 5.01
CA SER A 60 16.88 10.09 5.18
C SER A 60 15.55 10.02 4.44
N VAL A 61 15.34 8.95 3.69
CA VAL A 61 14.09 8.65 2.98
C VAL A 61 13.37 7.54 3.72
N GLY A 62 12.14 7.79 4.15
CA GLY A 62 11.30 6.73 4.71
C GLY A 62 10.99 5.68 3.66
N PHE A 63 11.09 4.40 4.00
CA PHE A 63 10.81 3.31 3.08
C PHE A 63 10.10 2.14 3.76
N CYS A 64 9.45 1.32 2.94
CA CYS A 64 8.89 0.04 3.35
C CYS A 64 9.17 -1.01 2.27
N PHE A 65 9.94 -2.04 2.60
CA PHE A 65 10.09 -3.21 1.76
C PHE A 65 8.95 -4.19 2.00
N TYR A 66 8.50 -4.85 0.95
CA TYR A 66 7.42 -5.83 1.04
C TYR A 66 7.49 -6.86 -0.08
N THR A 67 6.69 -7.91 0.05
CA THR A 67 6.38 -8.86 -1.01
C THR A 67 4.90 -9.22 -0.95
N ILE A 68 4.37 -9.88 -1.98
CA ILE A 68 2.96 -10.26 -2.07
C ILE A 68 2.85 -11.77 -2.19
N LEU A 69 2.12 -12.40 -1.27
CA LEU A 69 1.87 -13.83 -1.22
C LEU A 69 0.36 -14.05 -1.37
N GLU A 70 -0.08 -14.46 -2.54
CA GLU A 70 -1.49 -14.68 -2.83
C GLU A 70 -1.98 -16.04 -2.29
N GLY A 71 -3.31 -16.15 -2.08
CA GLY A 71 -3.97 -17.42 -1.74
C GLY A 71 -3.56 -18.01 -0.40
N GLN A 72 -3.19 -17.17 0.57
CA GLN A 72 -2.83 -17.62 1.90
C GLN A 72 -4.07 -17.78 2.77
N ARG A 73 -4.06 -18.80 3.64
CA ARG A 73 -5.15 -19.06 4.57
C ARG A 73 -4.79 -18.55 5.97
N LEU A 74 -5.62 -17.65 6.48
CA LEU A 74 -5.62 -17.25 7.89
C LEU A 74 -6.70 -18.00 8.64
N THR A 75 -6.40 -18.35 9.88
CA THR A 75 -7.35 -19.01 10.81
C THR A 75 -7.39 -18.24 12.11
N SER A 76 -8.58 -17.97 12.62
CA SER A 76 -8.76 -17.49 13.99
C SER A 76 -8.74 -18.67 14.96
N PRO A 77 -7.81 -18.73 15.92
CA PRO A 77 -7.77 -19.83 16.90
C PRO A 77 -8.98 -19.80 17.84
N ASP A 78 -9.56 -18.63 18.09
CA ASP A 78 -10.66 -18.46 19.03
C ASP A 78 -12.01 -18.85 18.42
N THR A 79 -12.25 -18.52 17.16
CA THR A 79 -13.53 -18.81 16.48
C THR A 79 -13.49 -20.04 15.61
N GLY A 80 -12.29 -20.51 15.22
CA GLY A 80 -12.08 -21.57 14.24
C GLY A 80 -12.41 -21.15 12.80
N GLN A 81 -12.76 -19.88 12.56
CA GLN A 81 -13.05 -19.36 11.22
C GLN A 81 -11.78 -19.21 10.41
N THR A 82 -11.92 -19.38 9.09
CA THR A 82 -10.81 -19.25 8.14
C THR A 82 -11.17 -18.26 7.03
N ALA A 83 -10.16 -17.54 6.55
CA ALA A 83 -10.27 -16.64 5.40
C ALA A 83 -9.09 -16.86 4.46
N GLU A 84 -9.33 -16.79 3.16
CA GLU A 84 -8.29 -16.75 2.13
C GLU A 84 -7.98 -15.30 1.81
N VAL A 85 -6.71 -14.93 1.92
CA VAL A 85 -6.26 -13.55 1.79
C VAL A 85 -4.96 -13.46 1.00
N THR A 86 -4.66 -12.26 0.51
CA THR A 86 -3.31 -11.90 0.06
C THR A 86 -2.51 -11.46 1.28
N VAL A 87 -1.45 -12.16 1.62
CA VAL A 87 -0.53 -11.79 2.70
C VAL A 87 0.58 -10.91 2.15
N VAL A 88 0.84 -9.80 2.84
CA VAL A 88 1.90 -8.84 2.48
C VAL A 88 2.85 -8.71 3.65
N PRO A 89 3.94 -9.51 3.70
CA PRO A 89 5.04 -9.29 4.63
C PRO A 89 5.70 -7.94 4.38
N VAL A 90 5.88 -7.14 5.44
CA VAL A 90 6.43 -5.77 5.35
C VAL A 90 7.58 -5.57 6.31
N TYR A 91 8.56 -4.76 5.92
CA TYR A 91 9.68 -4.29 6.74
C TYR A 91 9.90 -2.79 6.53
N GLY A 92 9.95 -2.03 7.62
CA GLY A 92 10.16 -0.57 7.61
C GLY A 92 8.91 0.20 7.99
N ASN A 93 8.68 1.35 7.35
CA ASN A 93 7.53 2.22 7.64
C ASN A 93 6.23 1.65 7.05
N GLY A 94 5.53 0.83 7.81
CA GLY A 94 4.25 0.23 7.43
C GLY A 94 3.16 1.25 7.06
N GLY A 95 3.26 2.48 7.57
CA GLY A 95 2.33 3.56 7.24
C GLY A 95 2.29 3.92 5.77
N LEU A 96 3.38 3.68 5.02
CA LEU A 96 3.43 3.87 3.56
C LEU A 96 2.49 2.91 2.80
N LEU A 97 2.13 1.79 3.43
CA LEU A 97 1.17 0.81 2.93
C LEU A 97 -0.17 0.83 3.69
N GLY A 98 -0.37 1.82 4.58
CA GLY A 98 -1.59 1.95 5.38
C GLY A 98 -1.63 1.05 6.62
N ALA A 99 -0.49 0.52 7.05
CA ALA A 99 -0.34 -0.34 8.21
C ALA A 99 0.62 0.27 9.25
N ASP A 100 0.30 1.48 9.73
CA ASP A 100 1.12 2.22 10.70
C ASP A 100 1.51 1.39 11.92
N ALA A 101 0.60 0.53 12.41
CA ALA A 101 0.83 -0.31 13.57
C ALA A 101 2.06 -1.23 13.41
N LEU A 102 2.37 -1.69 12.20
CA LEU A 102 3.54 -2.53 11.92
C LEU A 102 4.88 -1.78 11.99
N SER A 103 4.86 -0.46 12.05
CA SER A 103 6.08 0.35 12.21
C SER A 103 6.69 0.24 13.62
N TRP A 104 5.90 -0.15 14.62
CA TRP A 104 6.34 -0.22 16.04
C TRP A 104 6.01 -1.54 16.75
N ALA A 105 5.18 -2.40 16.16
CA ALA A 105 4.81 -3.67 16.76
C ALA A 105 4.84 -4.80 15.74
N LYS A 106 5.25 -5.98 16.17
CA LYS A 106 5.13 -7.19 15.38
C LYS A 106 3.69 -7.71 15.45
N GLY A 107 3.15 -8.11 14.31
CA GLY A 107 1.79 -8.65 14.24
C GLY A 107 1.21 -8.57 12.84
N CYS A 108 -0.11 -8.45 12.80
CA CYS A 108 -0.90 -8.44 11.59
C CYS A 108 -1.86 -7.24 11.57
N VAL A 109 -2.01 -6.61 10.41
CA VAL A 109 -3.08 -5.64 10.12
C VAL A 109 -3.96 -6.26 9.05
N LEU A 110 -5.26 -6.38 9.31
CA LEU A 110 -6.24 -7.00 8.43
C LEU A 110 -7.05 -5.95 7.67
N ASP A 111 -7.61 -6.32 6.54
CA ASP A 111 -8.75 -5.60 6.01
C ASP A 111 -10.01 -5.85 6.86
N ALA A 112 -10.95 -4.89 6.83
CA ALA A 112 -12.15 -4.93 7.66
C ALA A 112 -13.06 -6.13 7.35
N ASP A 113 -13.17 -6.52 6.09
CA ASP A 113 -14.01 -7.65 5.66
C ASP A 113 -13.43 -8.99 6.14
N THR A 114 -12.10 -9.16 6.05
CA THR A 114 -11.40 -10.31 6.62
C THR A 114 -11.54 -10.36 8.15
N ALA A 115 -11.39 -9.22 8.85
CA ALA A 115 -11.61 -9.16 10.29
C ALA A 115 -13.04 -9.56 10.67
N GLN A 116 -14.02 -9.06 9.93
CA GLN A 116 -15.43 -9.43 10.12
C GLN A 116 -15.67 -10.93 9.87
N ALA A 117 -15.04 -11.51 8.83
CA ALA A 117 -15.17 -12.92 8.51
C ALA A 117 -14.55 -13.84 9.59
N LEU A 118 -13.39 -13.45 10.14
CA LEU A 118 -12.68 -14.25 11.15
C LEU A 118 -13.25 -14.09 12.56
N PHE A 119 -13.68 -12.88 12.93
CA PHE A 119 -14.02 -12.53 14.33
C PHE A 119 -15.47 -12.05 14.52
N GLY A 120 -16.20 -11.80 13.44
CA GLY A 120 -17.54 -11.22 13.51
C GLY A 120 -17.56 -9.72 13.87
N THR A 121 -16.39 -9.06 13.88
CA THR A 121 -16.22 -7.65 14.24
C THR A 121 -14.95 -7.09 13.59
N ASP A 122 -14.92 -5.79 13.36
CA ASP A 122 -13.71 -5.04 12.96
C ASP A 122 -12.93 -4.50 14.18
N ALA A 123 -13.48 -4.62 15.38
CA ALA A 123 -12.81 -4.31 16.66
C ALA A 123 -11.89 -5.47 17.07
N VAL A 124 -10.69 -5.53 16.47
CA VAL A 124 -9.77 -6.67 16.54
C VAL A 124 -8.74 -6.63 17.68
N GLY A 125 -8.81 -5.65 18.57
CA GLY A 125 -7.86 -5.51 19.70
C GLY A 125 -7.78 -6.78 20.56
N GLY A 126 -6.58 -7.37 20.64
CA GLY A 126 -6.32 -8.59 21.42
C GLY A 126 -6.66 -9.90 20.71
N GLN A 127 -7.15 -9.86 19.48
CA GLN A 127 -7.38 -11.06 18.66
C GLN A 127 -6.06 -11.61 18.11
N GLN A 128 -6.08 -12.88 17.70
CA GLN A 128 -4.94 -13.56 17.08
C GLN A 128 -5.36 -14.26 15.79
N VAL A 129 -4.42 -14.36 14.86
CA VAL A 129 -4.55 -15.19 13.65
C VAL A 129 -3.40 -16.15 13.55
N VAL A 130 -3.66 -17.29 12.93
CA VAL A 130 -2.66 -18.30 12.60
C VAL A 130 -2.44 -18.27 11.09
N LEU A 131 -1.18 -18.12 10.68
CA LEU A 131 -0.71 -18.23 9.31
C LEU A 131 0.33 -19.36 9.24
N GLY A 132 -0.04 -20.49 8.61
CA GLY A 132 0.80 -21.68 8.70
C GLY A 132 0.96 -22.16 10.14
N ASP A 133 2.19 -22.17 10.64
CA ASP A 133 2.52 -22.56 12.02
C ASP A 133 2.72 -21.34 12.96
N GLU A 134 2.61 -20.13 12.45
CA GLU A 134 2.84 -18.90 13.21
C GLU A 134 1.55 -18.28 13.72
N THR A 135 1.53 -17.88 14.99
CA THR A 135 0.43 -17.11 15.60
C THR A 135 0.81 -15.65 15.72
N LEU A 136 0.02 -14.79 15.09
CA LEU A 136 0.24 -13.36 15.00
C LEU A 136 -0.85 -12.60 15.76
N PRO A 137 -0.49 -11.62 16.62
CA PRO A 137 -1.46 -10.71 17.20
C PRO A 137 -2.01 -9.77 16.13
N VAL A 138 -3.32 -9.56 16.12
CA VAL A 138 -3.95 -8.59 15.24
C VAL A 138 -3.87 -7.22 15.89
N LEU A 139 -3.19 -6.29 15.24
CA LEU A 139 -2.91 -4.95 15.73
C LEU A 139 -4.01 -3.96 15.36
N ALA A 140 -4.57 -4.10 14.16
CA ALA A 140 -5.60 -3.23 13.63
C ALA A 140 -6.37 -3.89 12.50
N ALA A 141 -7.54 -3.34 12.18
CA ALA A 141 -8.25 -3.59 10.93
C ALA A 141 -8.52 -2.25 10.23
N GLY A 142 -8.51 -2.25 8.90
CA GLY A 142 -8.71 -1.06 8.10
C GLY A 142 -9.39 -1.34 6.77
N PRO A 143 -9.82 -0.31 6.04
CA PRO A 143 -10.46 -0.48 4.74
C PRO A 143 -9.44 -0.92 3.68
N ALA A 144 -9.78 -1.95 2.91
CA ALA A 144 -9.07 -2.35 1.70
C ALA A 144 -10.06 -2.72 0.60
N LEU A 145 -9.57 -2.81 -0.65
CA LEU A 145 -10.39 -3.17 -1.81
C LEU A 145 -10.39 -4.68 -2.08
N ILE A 146 -9.45 -5.39 -1.50
CA ILE A 146 -9.28 -6.85 -1.63
C ILE A 146 -8.98 -7.43 -0.25
N PRO A 147 -9.28 -8.72 -0.01
CA PRO A 147 -8.88 -9.39 1.21
C PRO A 147 -7.36 -9.38 1.35
N VAL A 148 -6.85 -8.69 2.37
CA VAL A 148 -5.42 -8.50 2.60
C VAL A 148 -5.06 -8.56 4.07
N ALA A 149 -3.91 -9.17 4.35
CA ALA A 149 -3.26 -9.16 5.65
C ALA A 149 -1.83 -8.66 5.51
N LEU A 150 -1.54 -7.49 6.07
CA LEU A 150 -0.17 -7.00 6.18
C LEU A 150 0.43 -7.57 7.47
N ILE A 151 1.61 -8.17 7.37
CA ILE A 151 2.29 -8.79 8.52
C ILE A 151 3.72 -8.29 8.63
N SER A 152 4.30 -8.36 9.83
CA SER A 152 5.73 -8.10 10.01
C SER A 152 6.55 -9.17 9.30
N ALA A 153 7.51 -8.78 8.46
CA ALA A 153 8.39 -9.74 7.80
C ALA A 153 9.31 -10.44 8.79
N GLU A 154 9.48 -11.74 8.64
CA GLU A 154 10.49 -12.52 9.33
C GLU A 154 11.89 -12.31 8.72
N GLN A 155 12.95 -12.66 9.46
CA GLN A 155 14.35 -12.39 9.08
C GLN A 155 14.72 -12.93 7.69
N GLU A 156 14.22 -14.12 7.35
CA GLU A 156 14.52 -14.80 6.09
C GLU A 156 13.51 -14.48 4.96
N THR A 157 12.47 -13.68 5.26
CA THR A 157 11.48 -13.29 4.25
C THR A 157 12.16 -12.53 3.12
N ARG A 158 11.92 -12.97 1.89
CA ARG A 158 12.42 -12.30 0.69
C ARG A 158 11.45 -11.22 0.27
N LEU A 159 11.95 -9.99 0.20
CA LEU A 159 11.22 -8.79 -0.14
C LEU A 159 11.67 -8.32 -1.52
N ASP A 160 10.76 -8.27 -2.47
CA ASP A 160 11.04 -7.96 -3.88
C ASP A 160 10.50 -6.59 -4.32
N ARG A 161 9.85 -5.88 -3.41
CA ARG A 161 9.24 -4.57 -3.67
C ARG A 161 9.59 -3.59 -2.58
N CYS A 162 9.59 -2.31 -2.95
CA CYS A 162 9.81 -1.23 -2.00
C CYS A 162 8.89 -0.06 -2.32
N VAL A 163 8.41 0.61 -1.30
CA VAL A 163 7.78 1.92 -1.42
C VAL A 163 8.62 2.93 -0.66
N LEU A 164 8.95 4.05 -1.31
CA LEU A 164 9.68 5.16 -0.71
C LEU A 164 8.70 6.28 -0.34
N ALA A 165 8.93 6.90 0.82
CA ALA A 165 8.25 8.12 1.19
C ALA A 165 8.82 9.29 0.39
N GLY A 166 7.95 10.24 0.09
CA GLY A 166 8.37 11.50 -0.50
C GLY A 166 7.85 11.68 -1.90
N TRP A 167 7.24 12.81 -2.03
CA TRP A 167 6.70 13.30 -3.27
C TRP A 167 6.87 14.82 -3.32
N ASP A 168 7.86 15.27 -4.04
CA ASP A 168 8.12 16.69 -4.32
C ASP A 168 8.28 16.99 -5.83
N GLY A 169 7.75 16.12 -6.69
CA GLY A 169 7.88 16.23 -8.14
C GLY A 169 9.14 15.60 -8.72
N ASN A 170 10.13 15.26 -7.91
CA ASN A 170 11.41 14.63 -8.32
C ASN A 170 11.49 13.15 -7.92
N GLY A 171 10.35 12.50 -7.74
CA GLY A 171 10.28 11.12 -7.22
C GLY A 171 11.15 10.10 -7.93
N GLY A 172 11.29 10.20 -9.26
CA GLY A 172 12.22 9.36 -10.02
C GLY A 172 13.67 9.54 -9.58
N GLN A 173 14.10 10.77 -9.40
CA GLN A 173 15.47 11.09 -8.98
C GLN A 173 15.76 10.61 -7.55
N THR A 174 14.80 10.76 -6.63
CA THR A 174 14.92 10.25 -5.26
C THR A 174 15.05 8.73 -5.26
N ALA A 175 14.26 8.03 -6.08
CA ALA A 175 14.30 6.58 -6.20
C ALA A 175 15.63 6.08 -6.81
N GLU A 176 16.11 6.72 -7.88
CA GLU A 176 17.40 6.40 -8.47
C GLU A 176 18.56 6.60 -7.48
N GLN A 177 18.54 7.71 -6.72
CA GLN A 177 19.54 7.99 -5.69
C GLN A 177 19.49 6.96 -4.56
N PHE A 178 18.29 6.57 -4.11
CA PHE A 178 18.12 5.53 -3.10
C PHE A 178 18.68 4.18 -3.58
N LEU A 179 18.30 3.73 -4.79
CA LEU A 179 18.80 2.49 -5.37
C LEU A 179 20.33 2.52 -5.51
N PHE A 180 20.90 3.61 -6.03
CA PHE A 180 22.35 3.75 -6.22
C PHE A 180 23.10 3.74 -4.87
N ARG A 181 22.61 4.47 -3.87
CA ARG A 181 23.22 4.58 -2.53
C ARG A 181 23.32 3.23 -1.86
N HIS A 182 22.29 2.40 -1.98
CA HIS A 182 22.22 1.10 -1.34
C HIS A 182 22.67 -0.07 -2.23
N GLY A 183 23.19 0.21 -3.43
CA GLY A 183 23.63 -0.82 -4.38
C GLY A 183 22.51 -1.77 -4.81
N LEU A 184 21.26 -1.26 -4.85
CA LEU A 184 20.09 -2.01 -5.28
C LEU A 184 19.84 -1.75 -6.77
N SER A 185 19.28 -2.76 -7.47
CA SER A 185 18.81 -2.65 -8.84
C SER A 185 17.31 -2.91 -8.87
N GLY A 186 16.58 -2.09 -9.63
CA GLY A 186 15.14 -2.24 -9.71
C GLY A 186 14.49 -1.28 -10.70
N GLU A 187 13.23 -1.54 -10.99
CA GLU A 187 12.39 -0.72 -11.85
C GLU A 187 11.53 0.24 -11.01
N ILE A 188 11.47 1.50 -11.43
CA ILE A 188 10.66 2.53 -10.78
C ILE A 188 9.27 2.50 -11.38
N LEU A 189 8.27 2.09 -10.57
CA LEU A 189 6.86 2.09 -10.94
C LEU A 189 6.23 3.44 -10.56
N ASN A 190 6.40 4.43 -11.44
CA ASN A 190 5.88 5.77 -11.17
C ASN A 190 4.52 5.99 -11.84
N PHE A 191 3.45 5.94 -11.05
CA PHE A 191 2.07 6.17 -11.52
C PHE A 191 1.64 7.65 -11.51
N TYR A 192 2.45 8.54 -10.99
CA TYR A 192 2.10 9.95 -10.86
C TYR A 192 1.86 10.68 -12.17
N PRO A 193 2.70 10.52 -13.23
CA PRO A 193 2.42 11.18 -14.50
C PRO A 193 1.05 10.80 -15.05
N LEU A 194 0.64 9.54 -14.85
CA LEU A 194 -0.69 9.06 -15.24
C LEU A 194 -1.81 9.73 -14.43
N LEU A 195 -1.64 9.84 -13.11
CA LEU A 195 -2.61 10.49 -12.23
C LEU A 195 -2.76 11.99 -12.54
N VAL A 196 -1.64 12.69 -12.80
CA VAL A 196 -1.64 14.10 -13.23
C VAL A 196 -2.31 14.25 -14.59
N PHE A 197 -2.03 13.36 -15.53
CA PHE A 197 -2.67 13.36 -16.85
C PHE A 197 -4.18 13.18 -16.73
N VAL A 198 -4.64 12.17 -15.99
CA VAL A 198 -6.08 11.91 -15.77
C VAL A 198 -6.75 13.11 -15.10
N ARG A 199 -6.14 13.69 -14.07
CA ARG A 199 -6.66 14.89 -13.41
C ARG A 199 -6.79 16.08 -14.36
N ASN A 200 -5.77 16.36 -15.14
CA ASN A 200 -5.77 17.48 -16.09
C ASN A 200 -6.75 17.23 -17.24
N PHE A 201 -6.83 15.98 -17.72
CA PHE A 201 -7.80 15.60 -18.75
C PHE A 201 -9.26 15.82 -18.29
N CYS A 202 -9.58 15.53 -17.04
CA CYS A 202 -10.91 15.78 -16.46
C CYS A 202 -11.25 17.28 -16.36
N LEU A 203 -10.26 18.19 -16.41
CA LEU A 203 -10.48 19.63 -16.40
C LEU A 203 -10.70 20.24 -17.80
N LEU A 204 -10.32 19.53 -18.88
CA LEU A 204 -10.47 20.03 -20.26
C LEU A 204 -11.89 20.51 -20.62
N PRO A 205 -12.99 19.83 -20.20
CA PRO A 205 -14.34 20.28 -20.51
C PRO A 205 -14.73 21.61 -19.86
N LEU A 206 -13.96 22.09 -18.86
CA LEU A 206 -14.18 23.39 -18.20
C LEU A 206 -13.53 24.56 -18.93
N TRP A 207 -12.68 24.29 -19.94
CA TRP A 207 -11.95 25.29 -20.73
C TRP A 207 -12.56 25.50 -22.13
N VAL A 208 -13.60 24.76 -22.50
CA VAL A 208 -14.36 24.84 -23.74
C VAL A 208 -15.81 25.35 -23.45
#